data_ec3c0002dccaf693fc4031d131c11982
#
_entry.id   ec3c0002dccaf693fc4031d131c11982
#
_cell.length_a   1.000
_cell.length_b   1.000
_cell.length_c   1.000
_cell.angle_alpha   90.00
_cell.angle_beta   90.00
_cell.angle_gamma   90.00
#
_symmetry.space_group_name_H-M   'P 1'
#
loop_
_entity.id
_entity.type
_entity.pdbx_description
1 polymer ?
#
loop_
_entity_poly.entity_id
_entity_poly.type
_entity_poly.pdbx_seq_one_letter_code
_entity_poly.pdbx_strand_id
1 'polypeptide(L)'
;SRHLDGIPGLRDMVEDWYRTEWWDRMSLGTLPQTLADELFEQAVNLGRGGAVRSLQRLCNALNYDKSGKRALFPDLAEDGALGSKTLSAMADILRKRSTPEDMVHWLNCLQGAHYVAIAAKNPGNRQFLDGWRTRTYCPGHNEVN
;
A
#
# COMPACT_ATOMS: atom_id res chain seq x y z
N SER A 1 -11.74 3.88 2.85
CA SER A 1 -13.12 3.54 2.48
C SER A 1 -14.14 3.79 3.59
N ARG A 2 -13.71 3.94 4.83
CA ARG A 2 -14.62 4.12 5.96
C ARG A 2 -15.45 5.40 5.90
N HIS A 3 -14.93 6.43 5.25
CA HIS A 3 -15.66 7.68 5.06
C HIS A 3 -16.87 7.54 4.13
N LEU A 4 -17.02 6.40 3.47
CA LEU A 4 -18.13 6.10 2.58
C LEU A 4 -19.28 5.37 3.30
N ASP A 5 -19.10 5.01 4.56
CA ASP A 5 -20.04 4.16 5.29
C ASP A 5 -21.39 4.83 5.56
N GLY A 6 -21.47 6.15 5.46
CA GLY A 6 -22.72 6.90 5.67
C GLY A 6 -23.74 6.80 4.54
N ILE A 7 -23.37 6.25 3.39
CA ILE A 7 -24.23 6.17 2.20
C ILE A 7 -24.41 4.70 1.83
N PRO A 8 -25.64 4.13 2.02
CA PRO A 8 -25.87 2.73 1.71
C PRO A 8 -25.52 2.38 0.26
N GLY A 9 -24.71 1.33 0.09
CA GLY A 9 -24.31 0.82 -1.22
C GLY A 9 -23.20 1.60 -1.90
N LEU A 10 -22.87 2.81 -1.46
CA LEU A 10 -21.84 3.61 -2.11
C LEU A 10 -20.46 2.97 -2.00
N ARG A 11 -20.13 2.45 -0.83
CA ARG A 11 -18.85 1.77 -0.62
C ARG A 11 -18.68 0.60 -1.58
N ASP A 12 -19.71 -0.25 -1.71
CA ASP A 12 -19.67 -1.40 -2.61
C ASP A 12 -19.51 -0.97 -4.06
N MET A 13 -20.21 0.08 -4.48
CA MET A 13 -20.10 0.62 -5.83
C MET A 13 -18.70 1.12 -6.13
N VAL A 14 -18.09 1.86 -5.18
CA VAL A 14 -16.75 2.40 -5.35
C VAL A 14 -15.72 1.26 -5.40
N GLU A 15 -15.85 0.27 -4.53
CA GLU A 15 -14.94 -0.88 -4.52
C GLU A 15 -15.06 -1.71 -5.79
N ASP A 16 -16.28 -1.91 -6.31
CA ASP A 16 -16.50 -2.61 -7.57
C ASP A 16 -15.86 -1.85 -8.74
N TRP A 17 -16.00 -0.52 -8.75
CA TRP A 17 -15.39 0.32 -9.79
C TRP A 17 -13.87 0.17 -9.78
N TYR A 18 -13.23 0.26 -8.59
CA TYR A 18 -11.78 0.07 -8.46
C TYR A 18 -11.36 -1.33 -8.84
N ARG A 19 -12.14 -2.35 -8.48
CA ARG A 19 -11.85 -3.74 -8.85
C ARG A 19 -11.81 -3.90 -10.36
N THR A 20 -12.81 -3.37 -11.07
CA THR A 20 -12.90 -3.47 -12.52
C THR A 20 -11.84 -2.62 -13.22
N GLU A 21 -11.67 -1.37 -12.77
CA GLU A 21 -10.80 -0.40 -13.45
C GLU A 21 -9.34 -0.55 -13.06
N TRP A 22 -9.05 -1.14 -11.92
CA TRP A 22 -7.70 -1.22 -11.43
C TRP A 22 -7.25 -2.64 -11.13
N TRP A 23 -7.98 -3.39 -10.28
CA TRP A 23 -7.58 -4.73 -9.90
C TRP A 23 -7.39 -5.64 -11.11
N ASP A 24 -8.41 -5.71 -11.96
CA ASP A 24 -8.40 -6.61 -13.12
C ASP A 24 -7.44 -6.09 -14.19
N ARG A 25 -7.46 -4.81 -14.47
CA ARG A 25 -6.59 -4.21 -15.51
C ARG A 25 -5.12 -4.21 -15.13
N MET A 26 -4.81 -4.04 -13.86
CA MET A 26 -3.43 -3.93 -13.39
C MET A 26 -2.86 -5.28 -12.94
N SER A 27 -3.61 -6.36 -13.17
CA SER A 27 -3.15 -7.72 -12.86
C SER A 27 -2.78 -7.92 -11.38
N LEU A 28 -3.50 -7.28 -10.48
CA LEU A 28 -3.27 -7.45 -9.03
C LEU A 28 -3.50 -8.89 -8.61
N GLY A 29 -4.28 -9.66 -9.37
CA GLY A 29 -4.49 -11.07 -9.11
C GLY A 29 -3.24 -11.93 -9.21
N THR A 30 -2.16 -11.41 -9.82
CA THR A 30 -0.87 -12.13 -9.89
C THR A 30 -0.04 -11.96 -8.63
N LEU A 31 -0.45 -11.07 -7.72
CA LEU A 31 0.27 -10.82 -6.47
C LEU A 31 -0.26 -11.71 -5.35
N PRO A 32 0.54 -11.97 -4.31
CA PRO A 32 0.02 -12.59 -3.10
C PRO A 32 -1.22 -11.85 -2.61
N GLN A 33 -2.22 -12.59 -2.16
CA GLN A 33 -3.54 -12.04 -1.83
C GLN A 33 -3.47 -10.93 -0.77
N THR A 34 -2.69 -11.15 0.29
CA THR A 34 -2.57 -10.16 1.38
C THR A 34 -2.01 -8.84 0.87
N LEU A 35 -1.04 -8.90 -0.03
CA LEU A 35 -0.42 -7.70 -0.60
C LEU A 35 -1.36 -7.01 -1.58
N ALA A 36 -2.05 -7.78 -2.42
CA ALA A 36 -3.03 -7.23 -3.36
C ALA A 36 -4.17 -6.53 -2.62
N ASP A 37 -4.67 -7.14 -1.55
CA ASP A 37 -5.73 -6.56 -0.72
C ASP A 37 -5.28 -5.25 -0.07
N GLU A 38 -4.06 -5.19 0.44
CA GLU A 38 -3.52 -3.98 1.05
C GLU A 38 -3.37 -2.85 0.03
N LEU A 39 -2.86 -3.16 -1.14
CA LEU A 39 -2.72 -2.16 -2.20
C LEU A 39 -4.09 -1.63 -2.64
N PHE A 40 -5.07 -2.51 -2.76
CA PHE A 40 -6.43 -2.11 -3.11
C PHE A 40 -7.02 -1.19 -2.04
N GLU A 41 -6.90 -1.55 -0.76
CA GLU A 41 -7.40 -0.74 0.34
C GLU A 41 -6.72 0.63 0.38
N GLN A 42 -5.41 0.69 0.19
CA GLN A 42 -4.69 1.96 0.13
C GLN A 42 -5.09 2.79 -1.08
N ALA A 43 -5.38 2.17 -2.21
CA ALA A 43 -5.84 2.89 -3.39
C ALA A 43 -7.19 3.57 -3.14
N VAL A 44 -8.08 2.90 -2.43
CA VAL A 44 -9.37 3.48 -2.06
C VAL A 44 -9.18 4.69 -1.11
N ASN A 45 -8.24 4.59 -0.17
CA ASN A 45 -8.01 5.63 0.83
C ASN A 45 -7.13 6.78 0.35
N LEU A 46 -6.09 6.48 -0.42
CA LEU A 46 -5.05 7.46 -0.81
C LEU A 46 -5.08 7.81 -2.29
N GLY A 47 -5.96 7.16 -3.06
CA GLY A 47 -5.92 7.22 -4.51
C GLY A 47 -4.93 6.21 -5.08
N ARG A 48 -5.20 5.77 -6.31
CA ARG A 48 -4.39 4.75 -6.99
C ARG A 48 -2.92 5.18 -7.13
N GLY A 49 -2.71 6.40 -7.59
CA GLY A 49 -1.34 6.92 -7.76
C GLY A 49 -0.58 7.00 -6.44
N GLY A 50 -1.22 7.44 -5.37
CA GLY A 50 -0.60 7.50 -4.05
C GLY A 50 -0.22 6.14 -3.51
N ALA A 51 -1.10 5.15 -3.66
CA ALA A 51 -0.83 3.78 -3.22
C ALA A 51 0.35 3.18 -3.99
N VAL A 52 0.39 3.37 -5.31
CA VAL A 52 1.47 2.83 -6.14
C VAL A 52 2.79 3.55 -5.87
N ARG A 53 2.78 4.86 -5.67
CA ARG A 53 4.00 5.58 -5.30
C ARG A 53 4.59 5.09 -3.98
N SER A 54 3.74 4.83 -2.98
CA SER A 54 4.19 4.25 -1.71
C SER A 54 4.82 2.88 -1.92
N LEU A 55 4.20 2.05 -2.76
CA LEU A 55 4.75 0.74 -3.11
C LEU A 55 6.11 0.87 -3.80
N GLN A 56 6.23 1.78 -4.76
CA GLN A 56 7.48 1.99 -5.50
C GLN A 56 8.58 2.49 -4.57
N ARG A 57 8.25 3.40 -3.65
CA ARG A 57 9.20 3.86 -2.63
C ARG A 57 9.67 2.70 -1.75
N LEU A 58 8.73 1.84 -1.31
CA LEU A 58 9.08 0.67 -0.52
C LEU A 58 9.98 -0.29 -1.30
N CYS A 59 9.66 -0.55 -2.56
CA CYS A 59 10.48 -1.40 -3.41
C CYS A 59 11.91 -0.88 -3.50
N ASN A 60 12.07 0.42 -3.69
CA ASN A 60 13.40 1.03 -3.76
C ASN A 60 14.14 0.92 -2.43
N ALA A 61 13.44 1.08 -1.30
CA ALA A 61 14.04 0.94 0.02
C ALA A 61 14.49 -0.50 0.30
N LEU A 62 13.79 -1.48 -0.25
CA LEU A 62 14.12 -2.90 -0.09
C LEU A 62 15.06 -3.42 -1.19
N ASN A 63 15.53 -2.57 -2.07
CA ASN A 63 16.25 -2.95 -3.29
C ASN A 63 17.72 -3.30 -3.01
N TYR A 64 17.93 -4.28 -2.14
CA TYR A 64 19.24 -4.90 -1.90
C TYR A 64 19.03 -6.35 -1.50
N ASP A 65 20.00 -7.19 -1.83
CA ASP A 65 19.96 -8.56 -1.34
C ASP A 65 20.18 -8.57 0.19
N LYS A 66 19.97 -9.72 0.81
CA LYS A 66 20.10 -9.83 2.28
C LYS A 66 21.48 -9.50 2.80
N SER A 67 22.50 -9.57 1.94
CA SER A 67 23.86 -9.18 2.33
C SER A 67 24.08 -7.66 2.33
N GLY A 68 23.14 -6.92 1.72
CA GLY A 68 23.25 -5.46 1.58
C GLY A 68 24.27 -5.00 0.57
N LYS A 69 24.80 -5.90 -0.28
CA LYS A 69 25.89 -5.59 -1.20
C LYS A 69 25.47 -5.35 -2.63
N ARG A 70 24.31 -5.84 -3.05
CA ARG A 70 23.89 -5.81 -4.46
C ARG A 70 22.45 -5.41 -4.58
N ALA A 71 22.17 -4.46 -5.47
CA ALA A 71 20.81 -4.13 -5.85
C ALA A 71 20.19 -5.30 -6.62
N LEU A 72 18.89 -5.53 -6.42
CA LEU A 72 18.13 -6.58 -7.11
C LEU A 72 17.67 -6.12 -8.49
N PHE A 73 17.47 -4.82 -8.64
CA PHE A 73 16.97 -4.20 -9.88
C PHE A 73 17.39 -2.74 -9.91
N PRO A 74 17.34 -2.06 -11.08
CA PRO A 74 17.50 -0.60 -11.12
C PRO A 74 16.34 0.08 -10.37
N ASP A 75 16.62 1.11 -9.60
CA ASP A 75 15.58 1.81 -8.83
C ASP A 75 14.40 2.21 -9.71
N LEU A 76 13.20 2.05 -9.16
CA LEU A 76 11.97 2.42 -9.84
C LEU A 76 11.75 3.92 -9.82
N ALA A 77 11.16 4.47 -10.89
CA ALA A 77 10.60 5.80 -10.86
C ALA A 77 9.35 5.77 -9.95
N GLU A 78 9.23 6.73 -9.05
CA GLU A 78 8.06 6.85 -8.17
C GLU A 78 6.95 7.62 -8.91
N ASP A 79 6.48 7.06 -10.01
CA ASP A 79 5.55 7.72 -10.93
C ASP A 79 4.07 7.36 -10.69
N GLY A 80 3.80 6.43 -9.79
CA GLY A 80 2.43 6.02 -9.48
C GLY A 80 1.81 5.08 -10.51
N ALA A 81 2.58 4.57 -11.44
CA ALA A 81 2.09 3.64 -12.46
C ALA A 81 2.50 2.21 -12.12
N LEU A 82 1.51 1.32 -11.97
CA LEU A 82 1.75 -0.09 -11.68
C LEU A 82 1.97 -0.84 -12.99
N GLY A 83 3.18 -0.73 -13.51
CA GLY A 83 3.56 -1.38 -14.77
C GLY A 83 4.44 -2.59 -14.55
N SER A 84 4.98 -3.13 -15.65
CA SER A 84 5.79 -4.35 -15.63
C SER A 84 7.05 -4.21 -14.79
N LYS A 85 7.67 -3.04 -14.76
CA LYS A 85 8.89 -2.82 -13.97
C LYS A 85 8.60 -2.91 -12.47
N THR A 86 7.50 -2.30 -12.03
CA THR A 86 7.11 -2.35 -10.62
C THR A 86 6.71 -3.76 -10.21
N LEU A 87 5.93 -4.45 -11.03
CA LEU A 87 5.54 -5.84 -10.75
C LEU A 87 6.75 -6.77 -10.72
N SER A 88 7.70 -6.59 -11.63
CA SER A 88 8.94 -7.37 -11.66
C SER A 88 9.78 -7.12 -10.42
N ALA A 89 9.89 -5.88 -9.98
CA ALA A 89 10.62 -5.51 -8.77
C ALA A 89 10.00 -6.16 -7.54
N MET A 90 8.68 -6.16 -7.44
CA MET A 90 7.97 -6.83 -6.35
C MET A 90 8.27 -8.32 -6.33
N ALA A 91 8.26 -8.97 -7.49
CA ALA A 91 8.56 -10.38 -7.59
C ALA A 91 10.00 -10.69 -7.11
N ASP A 92 10.95 -9.84 -7.48
CA ASP A 92 12.33 -9.99 -7.03
C ASP A 92 12.48 -9.85 -5.51
N ILE A 93 11.81 -8.86 -4.94
CA ILE A 93 11.83 -8.64 -3.50
C ILE A 93 11.23 -9.84 -2.77
N LEU A 94 10.08 -10.34 -3.22
CA LEU A 94 9.41 -11.46 -2.58
C LEU A 94 10.19 -12.76 -2.68
N ARG A 95 11.01 -12.93 -3.72
CA ARG A 95 11.86 -14.12 -3.84
C ARG A 95 13.12 -14.03 -2.99
N LYS A 96 13.69 -12.84 -2.85
CA LYS A 96 15.07 -12.71 -2.37
C LYS A 96 15.23 -11.87 -1.12
N ARG A 97 14.25 -11.07 -0.74
CA ARG A 97 14.47 -10.04 0.28
C ARG A 97 13.44 -10.04 1.41
N SER A 98 12.16 -10.19 1.10
CA SER A 98 11.08 -9.94 2.05
C SER A 98 9.92 -10.93 1.84
N THR A 99 8.90 -10.78 2.66
CA THR A 99 7.66 -11.57 2.56
C THR A 99 6.49 -10.65 2.29
N PRO A 100 5.35 -11.18 1.78
CA PRO A 100 4.16 -10.36 1.60
C PRO A 100 3.72 -9.67 2.90
N GLU A 101 3.79 -10.38 4.03
CA GLU A 101 3.39 -9.87 5.33
C GLU A 101 4.26 -8.69 5.76
N ASP A 102 5.57 -8.79 5.57
CA ASP A 102 6.50 -7.71 5.88
C ASP A 102 6.26 -6.50 4.99
N MET A 103 5.99 -6.72 3.71
CA MET A 103 5.68 -5.61 2.81
C MET A 103 4.39 -4.92 3.21
N VAL A 104 3.36 -5.67 3.60
CA VAL A 104 2.10 -5.10 4.11
C VAL A 104 2.37 -4.26 5.35
N HIS A 105 3.20 -4.75 6.26
CA HIS A 105 3.58 -3.99 7.45
C HIS A 105 4.21 -2.65 7.09
N TRP A 106 5.20 -2.65 6.20
CA TRP A 106 5.85 -1.41 5.78
C TRP A 106 4.90 -0.46 5.07
N LEU A 107 4.01 -0.98 4.23
CA LEU A 107 3.01 -0.16 3.56
C LEU A 107 2.06 0.50 4.57
N ASN A 108 1.69 -0.21 5.63
CA ASN A 108 0.89 0.37 6.70
C ASN A 108 1.64 1.46 7.45
N CYS A 109 2.94 1.29 7.67
CA CYS A 109 3.77 2.34 8.29
C CYS A 109 3.81 3.60 7.42
N LEU A 110 3.95 3.44 6.11
CA LEU A 110 3.95 4.57 5.17
C LEU A 110 2.60 5.27 5.16
N GLN A 111 1.50 4.52 5.21
CA GLN A 111 0.17 5.08 5.29
C GLN A 111 -0.02 5.88 6.59
N GLY A 112 0.45 5.34 7.71
CA GLY A 112 0.41 6.04 9.00
C GLY A 112 1.19 7.34 8.96
N ALA A 113 2.39 7.32 8.40
CA ALA A 113 3.21 8.52 8.25
C ALA A 113 2.50 9.58 7.38
N HIS A 114 1.82 9.15 6.33
CA HIS A 114 1.05 10.04 5.47
C HIS A 114 -0.07 10.73 6.25
N TYR A 115 -0.82 9.97 7.06
CA TYR A 115 -1.89 10.53 7.87
C TYR A 115 -1.38 11.53 8.91
N VAL A 116 -0.26 11.21 9.57
CA VAL A 116 0.38 12.13 10.52
C VAL A 116 0.79 13.43 9.83
N ALA A 117 1.35 13.33 8.62
CA ALA A 117 1.75 14.51 7.86
C ALA A 117 0.55 15.39 7.50
N ILE A 118 -0.57 14.79 7.10
CA ILE A 118 -1.80 15.52 6.82
C ILE A 118 -2.31 16.23 8.07
N ALA A 119 -2.37 15.53 9.20
CA ALA A 119 -2.86 16.10 10.45
C ALA A 119 -1.96 17.22 10.95
N ALA A 120 -0.65 17.08 10.79
CA ALA A 120 0.31 18.11 11.22
C ALA A 120 0.17 19.40 10.40
N LYS A 121 -0.09 19.27 9.09
CA LYS A 121 -0.25 20.42 8.21
C LYS A 121 -1.60 21.10 8.34
N ASN A 122 -2.63 20.34 8.69
CA ASN A 122 -4.03 20.74 8.65
C ASN A 122 -4.68 20.45 9.99
N PRO A 123 -4.70 21.41 10.93
CA PRO A 123 -5.28 21.15 12.27
C PRO A 123 -6.72 20.62 12.22
N GLY A 124 -7.51 20.97 11.18
CA GLY A 124 -8.86 20.45 11.03
C GLY A 124 -8.93 18.95 10.80
N ASN A 125 -7.82 18.32 10.37
CA ASN A 125 -7.78 16.88 10.13
C ASN A 125 -7.31 16.08 11.35
N ARG A 126 -6.86 16.76 12.42
CA ARG A 126 -6.34 16.05 13.60
C ARG A 126 -7.38 15.16 14.26
N GLN A 127 -8.65 15.59 14.20
CA GLN A 127 -9.75 14.82 14.79
C GLN A 127 -9.95 13.45 14.13
N PHE A 128 -9.44 13.26 12.91
CA PHE A 128 -9.61 12.01 12.17
C PHE A 128 -8.45 11.03 12.41
N LEU A 129 -7.39 11.47 13.09
CA LEU A 129 -6.16 10.66 13.21
C LEU A 129 -6.41 9.33 13.93
N ASP A 130 -7.22 9.33 14.97
CA ASP A 130 -7.52 8.09 15.70
C ASP A 130 -8.25 7.07 14.83
N GLY A 131 -9.19 7.53 14.00
CA GLY A 131 -9.88 6.67 13.05
C GLY A 131 -8.93 6.14 11.97
N TRP A 132 -8.02 6.98 11.49
CA TRP A 132 -7.04 6.56 10.48
C TRP A 132 -6.07 5.52 11.03
N ARG A 133 -5.75 5.56 12.31
CA ARG A 133 -4.87 4.59 12.95
C ARG A 133 -5.35 3.15 12.73
N THR A 134 -6.64 2.91 12.72
CA THR A 134 -7.18 1.56 12.54
C THR A 134 -6.89 1.00 11.15
N ARG A 135 -6.66 1.86 10.14
CA ARG A 135 -6.30 1.42 8.78
C ARG A 135 -4.85 0.98 8.67
N THR A 136 -4.02 1.38 9.63
CA THR A 136 -2.61 1.00 9.67
C THR A 136 -2.36 -0.17 10.61
N TYR A 137 -3.43 -0.75 11.17
CA TYR A 137 -3.34 -1.91 12.03
C TYR A 137 -2.81 -3.12 11.26
N CYS A 138 -1.79 -3.75 11.83
CA CYS A 138 -1.20 -4.94 11.24
C CYS A 138 -1.46 -6.13 12.16
N PRO A 139 -2.40 -7.03 11.80
CA PRO A 139 -2.68 -8.21 12.63
C PRO A 139 -1.42 -9.05 12.85
N GLY A 140 -1.24 -9.55 14.06
CA GLY A 140 -0.08 -10.32 14.45
C GLY A 140 0.96 -9.54 15.21
N HIS A 141 1.05 -8.23 15.02
CA HIS A 141 2.01 -7.40 15.78
C HIS A 141 1.51 -7.04 17.17
N ASN A 142 0.22 -6.84 17.33
CA ASN A 142 -0.36 -6.51 18.63
C ASN A 142 -0.42 -7.69 19.58
N GLU A 143 -0.35 -8.90 19.06
CA GLU A 143 -0.38 -10.11 19.88
C GLU A 143 0.92 -10.34 20.62
N VAL A 144 1.97 -9.68 20.22
CA VAL A 144 3.30 -9.81 20.83
C VAL A 144 3.43 -8.96 22.08
N ASN A 145 2.55 -8.01 22.22
CA ASN A 145 2.54 -7.08 23.35
C ASN A 145 1.67 -7.61 24.50
#